data_7fef80414ef7583f21af939a4ef4c9bf
#
_entry.id   7fef80414ef7583f21af939a4ef4c9bf
#
_cell.length_a   1.000
_cell.length_b   1.000
_cell.length_c   1.000
_cell.angle_alpha   90.00
_cell.angle_beta   90.00
_cell.angle_gamma   90.00
#
_symmetry.space_group_name_H-M   'P 1'
#
loop_
_entity.id
_entity.type
_entity.pdbx_description
1 polymer ?
#
loop_
_entity_poly.entity_id
_entity_poly.type
_entity_poly.pdbx_seq_one_letter_code
_entity_poly.pdbx_strand_id
1 'polypeptide(L)'
;RLSRPLISVACNEDMTSSDLVGRFLLDKEGTRWQDGPLTTAARIGAICYLDEIVEARQDTTVVIHPLTDHRRTLPLDKKGEQIVAHPDFQIVISYNPGYQSLMKDLKQSTKQRFAGLDFDYPEPELEARIVATEAGIDHNVAEKLVQVAHRARNLKGHGLDEGISTRLLVYAGQLMAKGVEPVAACSMSLVCPLTDDPDMRDTLDA
;
A
#
# COMPACT_ATOMS: atom_id res chain seq x y z
N ARG A 1 0.57 -18.73 -0.07
CA ARG A 1 1.85 -19.44 0.27
C ARG A 1 2.38 -20.08 -1.01
N LEU A 2 2.95 -19.24 -1.89
CA LEU A 2 3.34 -19.67 -3.24
C LEU A 2 4.77 -20.20 -3.30
N SER A 3 5.51 -20.20 -2.17
CA SER A 3 6.93 -20.60 -2.08
C SER A 3 7.82 -19.90 -3.13
N ARG A 4 7.48 -18.67 -3.47
CA ARG A 4 8.23 -17.81 -4.40
C ARG A 4 8.85 -16.64 -3.65
N PRO A 5 10.03 -16.15 -4.06
CA PRO A 5 10.57 -14.92 -3.53
C PRO A 5 9.62 -13.74 -3.75
N LEU A 6 9.54 -12.85 -2.78
CA LEU A 6 8.80 -11.59 -2.86
C LEU A 6 9.81 -10.45 -2.86
N ILE A 7 9.74 -9.58 -3.86
CA ILE A 7 10.51 -8.34 -3.93
C ILE A 7 9.51 -7.19 -3.86
N SER A 8 9.52 -6.47 -2.74
CA SER A 8 8.61 -5.35 -2.49
C SER A 8 9.34 -4.03 -2.75
N VAL A 9 8.65 -3.11 -3.39
CA VAL A 9 9.12 -1.75 -3.70
C VAL A 9 8.02 -0.77 -3.28
N ALA A 10 8.33 0.11 -2.32
CA ALA A 10 7.46 1.24 -2.00
C ALA A 10 7.68 2.34 -3.05
N CYS A 11 6.64 2.64 -3.81
CA CYS A 11 6.70 3.65 -4.86
C CYS A 11 6.56 5.06 -4.27
N ASN A 12 7.27 6.02 -4.86
CA ASN A 12 7.21 7.43 -4.48
C ASN A 12 7.51 8.32 -5.70
N GLU A 13 7.27 9.61 -5.59
CA GLU A 13 7.42 10.57 -6.69
C GLU A 13 8.87 10.84 -7.13
N ASP A 14 9.85 10.53 -6.28
CA ASP A 14 11.28 10.68 -6.62
C ASP A 14 11.81 9.48 -7.41
N MET A 15 11.05 8.38 -7.43
CA MET A 15 11.43 7.15 -8.12
C MET A 15 11.46 7.32 -9.63
N THR A 16 12.54 6.87 -10.23
CA THR A 16 12.72 6.82 -11.69
C THR A 16 12.61 5.39 -12.23
N SER A 17 12.42 5.24 -13.52
CA SER A 17 12.46 3.92 -14.17
C SER A 17 13.77 3.17 -13.92
N SER A 18 14.89 3.89 -13.76
CA SER A 18 16.19 3.30 -13.45
C SER A 18 16.24 2.64 -12.06
N ASP A 19 15.48 3.13 -11.11
CA ASP A 19 15.42 2.54 -9.77
C ASP A 19 14.69 1.19 -9.79
N LEU A 20 13.73 1.02 -10.71
CA LEU A 20 13.06 -0.26 -10.93
C LEU A 20 13.87 -1.22 -11.81
N VAL A 21 14.42 -0.70 -12.92
CA VAL A 21 15.03 -1.51 -13.97
C VAL A 21 16.50 -1.80 -13.68
N GLY A 22 17.25 -0.81 -13.24
CA GLY A 22 18.67 -0.91 -12.97
C GLY A 22 19.48 0.24 -13.54
N ARG A 23 20.73 0.31 -13.13
CA ARG A 23 21.65 1.40 -13.46
C ARG A 23 23.09 0.95 -13.51
N PHE A 24 23.89 1.74 -14.18
CA PHE A 24 25.34 1.58 -14.10
C PHE A 24 25.85 2.20 -12.80
N LEU A 25 26.70 1.47 -12.13
CA LEU A 25 27.46 1.95 -10.98
C LEU A 25 28.93 2.08 -11.39
N LEU A 26 29.56 3.15 -10.94
CA LEU A 26 30.98 3.37 -11.07
C LEU A 26 31.67 2.97 -9.75
N ASP A 27 32.59 2.08 -9.81
CA ASP A 27 33.44 1.68 -8.68
C ASP A 27 34.93 1.76 -9.07
N LYS A 28 35.80 1.30 -8.18
CA LYS A 28 37.27 1.34 -8.41
C LYS A 28 37.73 0.45 -9.56
N GLU A 29 36.93 -0.53 -9.94
CA GLU A 29 37.22 -1.50 -11.03
C GLU A 29 36.62 -1.09 -12.36
N GLY A 30 35.81 -0.01 -12.38
CA GLY A 30 35.17 0.52 -13.57
C GLY A 30 33.66 0.62 -13.46
N THR A 31 32.97 0.60 -14.59
CA THR A 31 31.51 0.71 -14.66
C THR A 31 30.89 -0.67 -14.75
N ARG A 32 30.01 -0.99 -13.82
CA ARG A 32 29.24 -2.23 -13.82
C ARG A 32 27.74 -1.95 -13.80
N TRP A 33 26.98 -2.81 -14.46
CA TRP A 33 25.52 -2.79 -14.39
C TRP A 33 25.03 -3.44 -13.09
N GLN A 34 24.04 -2.83 -12.46
CA GLN A 34 23.29 -3.40 -11.35
C GLN A 34 21.81 -3.48 -11.72
N ASP A 35 21.26 -4.70 -11.72
CA ASP A 35 19.83 -4.91 -11.92
C ASP A 35 19.03 -4.24 -10.78
N GLY A 36 17.94 -3.59 -11.14
CA GLY A 36 16.96 -3.09 -10.19
C GLY A 36 16.00 -4.20 -9.71
N PRO A 37 15.12 -3.90 -8.74
CA PRO A 37 14.22 -4.89 -8.15
C PRO A 37 13.29 -5.54 -9.18
N LEU A 38 12.76 -4.78 -10.15
CA LEU A 38 11.89 -5.31 -11.20
C LEU A 38 12.65 -6.28 -12.12
N THR A 39 13.86 -5.92 -12.54
CA THR A 39 14.70 -6.77 -13.38
C THR A 39 15.11 -8.04 -12.64
N THR A 40 15.51 -7.90 -11.38
CA THR A 40 15.83 -9.05 -10.53
C THR A 40 14.65 -10.00 -10.42
N ALA A 41 13.46 -9.47 -10.08
CA ALA A 41 12.23 -10.27 -9.97
C ALA A 41 11.91 -10.98 -11.29
N ALA A 42 12.01 -10.27 -12.42
CA ALA A 42 11.71 -10.82 -13.74
C ALA A 42 12.66 -11.97 -14.13
N ARG A 43 13.95 -11.87 -13.76
CA ARG A 43 14.94 -12.91 -14.05
C ARG A 43 14.75 -14.18 -13.22
N ILE A 44 14.45 -14.04 -11.93
CA ILE A 44 14.41 -15.20 -11.02
C ILE A 44 13.00 -15.79 -10.84
N GLY A 45 11.97 -15.23 -11.48
CA GLY A 45 10.59 -15.70 -11.31
C GLY A 45 9.94 -15.31 -9.99
N ALA A 46 10.40 -14.23 -9.38
CA ALA A 46 9.83 -13.71 -8.15
C ALA A 46 8.50 -12.98 -8.37
N ILE A 47 7.77 -12.76 -7.28
CA ILE A 47 6.67 -11.80 -7.22
C ILE A 47 7.28 -10.42 -7.00
N CYS A 48 7.04 -9.48 -7.92
CA CYS A 48 7.39 -8.07 -7.74
C CYS A 48 6.16 -7.33 -7.26
N TYR A 49 6.18 -6.84 -6.02
CA TYR A 49 5.11 -6.07 -5.42
C TYR A 49 5.48 -4.58 -5.42
N LEU A 50 4.71 -3.79 -6.17
CA LEU A 50 4.86 -2.35 -6.26
C LEU A 50 3.76 -1.71 -5.41
N ASP A 51 4.15 -1.26 -4.24
CA ASP A 51 3.24 -0.67 -3.25
C ASP A 51 3.03 0.82 -3.57
N GLU A 52 1.76 1.25 -3.52
CA GLU A 52 1.34 2.61 -3.82
C GLU A 52 1.84 3.12 -5.18
N ILE A 53 1.64 2.33 -6.23
CA ILE A 53 2.18 2.60 -7.56
C ILE A 53 1.76 3.97 -8.13
N VAL A 54 0.64 4.51 -7.70
CA VAL A 54 0.14 5.84 -8.11
C VAL A 54 1.00 6.99 -7.59
N GLU A 55 1.83 6.75 -6.56
CA GLU A 55 2.78 7.72 -6.06
C GLU A 55 3.99 7.86 -6.97
N ALA A 56 4.31 6.84 -7.76
CA ALA A 56 5.38 6.93 -8.74
C ALA A 56 4.98 7.83 -9.92
N ARG A 57 5.97 8.45 -10.53
CA ARG A 57 5.78 9.24 -11.75
C ARG A 57 5.20 8.36 -12.86
N GLN A 58 4.35 8.96 -13.70
CA GLN A 58 3.68 8.24 -14.79
C GLN A 58 4.65 7.61 -15.81
N ASP A 59 5.79 8.25 -16.07
CA ASP A 59 6.84 7.72 -16.93
C ASP A 59 7.52 6.48 -16.33
N THR A 60 7.62 6.42 -14.99
CA THR A 60 8.12 5.24 -14.27
C THR A 60 7.18 4.05 -14.39
N THR A 61 5.87 4.29 -14.32
CA THR A 61 4.88 3.18 -14.39
C THR A 61 4.78 2.53 -15.76
N VAL A 62 5.16 3.23 -16.84
CA VAL A 62 5.09 2.67 -18.20
C VAL A 62 6.09 1.53 -18.41
N VAL A 63 7.17 1.49 -17.64
CA VAL A 63 8.21 0.44 -17.79
C VAL A 63 7.68 -0.98 -17.52
N ILE A 64 6.59 -1.12 -16.75
CA ILE A 64 5.99 -2.43 -16.47
C ILE A 64 5.11 -2.96 -17.61
N HIS A 65 4.68 -2.11 -18.55
CA HIS A 65 3.71 -2.49 -19.57
C HIS A 65 4.14 -3.69 -20.44
N PRO A 66 5.38 -3.79 -20.95
CA PRO A 66 5.80 -4.95 -21.75
C PRO A 66 5.89 -6.25 -20.96
N LEU A 67 5.98 -6.17 -19.62
CA LEU A 67 5.96 -7.33 -18.72
C LEU A 67 4.53 -7.82 -18.44
N THR A 68 3.54 -6.96 -18.59
CA THR A 68 2.13 -7.23 -18.25
C THR A 68 1.27 -7.59 -19.46
N ASP A 69 1.88 -7.73 -20.63
CA ASP A 69 1.21 -8.22 -21.84
C ASP A 69 1.85 -9.53 -22.34
N HIS A 70 1.37 -10.02 -23.49
CA HIS A 70 1.81 -11.29 -24.09
C HIS A 70 3.32 -11.37 -24.37
N ARG A 71 4.00 -10.24 -24.50
CA ARG A 71 5.45 -10.18 -24.78
C ARG A 71 6.28 -10.65 -23.58
N ARG A 72 5.84 -10.34 -22.37
CA ARG A 72 6.54 -10.67 -21.11
C ARG A 72 8.02 -10.30 -21.14
N THR A 73 8.33 -9.12 -21.67
CA THR A 73 9.71 -8.64 -21.85
C THR A 73 9.96 -7.37 -21.07
N LEU A 74 11.21 -7.15 -20.68
CA LEU A 74 11.66 -5.90 -20.05
C LEU A 74 12.86 -5.36 -20.84
N PRO A 75 12.72 -4.20 -21.51
CA PRO A 75 13.85 -3.54 -22.15
C PRO A 75 14.76 -2.89 -21.08
N LEU A 76 16.05 -3.15 -21.19
CA LEU A 76 17.11 -2.52 -20.40
C LEU A 76 17.84 -1.53 -21.31
N ASP A 77 17.17 -0.44 -21.70
CA ASP A 77 17.62 0.48 -22.75
C ASP A 77 19.03 0.99 -22.51
N LYS A 78 19.37 1.37 -21.27
CA LYS A 78 20.71 1.84 -20.92
C LYS A 78 21.80 0.78 -21.05
N LYS A 79 21.43 -0.50 -20.98
CA LYS A 79 22.32 -1.64 -21.13
C LYS A 79 22.37 -2.16 -22.56
N GLY A 80 21.40 -1.79 -23.39
CA GLY A 80 21.23 -2.34 -24.73
C GLY A 80 20.80 -3.81 -24.74
N GLU A 81 20.08 -4.24 -23.71
CA GLU A 81 19.60 -5.62 -23.52
C GLU A 81 18.07 -5.64 -23.42
N GLN A 82 17.45 -6.71 -23.83
CA GLN A 82 16.05 -7.02 -23.55
C GLN A 82 16.00 -8.38 -22.89
N ILE A 83 15.33 -8.47 -21.75
CA ILE A 83 15.13 -9.74 -21.06
C ILE A 83 13.71 -10.26 -21.29
N VAL A 84 13.56 -11.57 -21.31
CA VAL A 84 12.27 -12.26 -21.24
C VAL A 84 12.05 -12.64 -19.78
N ALA A 85 10.89 -12.31 -19.25
CA ALA A 85 10.58 -12.65 -17.87
C ALA A 85 10.47 -14.16 -17.67
N HIS A 86 10.96 -14.64 -16.53
CA HIS A 86 10.78 -16.03 -16.12
C HIS A 86 9.30 -16.42 -16.14
N PRO A 87 8.92 -17.66 -16.51
CA PRO A 87 7.52 -18.09 -16.54
C PRO A 87 6.75 -17.84 -15.22
N ASP A 88 7.42 -18.00 -14.10
CA ASP A 88 6.83 -17.80 -12.76
C ASP A 88 6.78 -16.35 -12.32
N PHE A 89 7.38 -15.42 -13.06
CA PHE A 89 7.36 -14.00 -12.70
C PHE A 89 5.94 -13.45 -12.66
N GLN A 90 5.65 -12.67 -11.62
CA GLN A 90 4.36 -12.02 -11.43
C GLN A 90 4.56 -10.60 -10.89
N ILE A 91 3.75 -9.66 -11.38
CA ILE A 91 3.66 -8.30 -10.82
C ILE A 91 2.37 -8.20 -10.03
N VAL A 92 2.48 -7.64 -8.85
CA VAL A 92 1.37 -7.22 -8.00
C VAL A 92 1.53 -5.72 -7.75
N ILE A 93 0.45 -4.97 -7.88
CA ILE A 93 0.44 -3.54 -7.60
C ILE A 93 -0.65 -3.23 -6.58
N SER A 94 -0.41 -2.27 -5.71
CA SER A 94 -1.43 -1.69 -4.84
C SER A 94 -1.60 -0.21 -5.12
N TYR A 95 -2.79 0.30 -4.90
CA TYR A 95 -3.09 1.73 -4.89
C TYR A 95 -4.46 1.98 -4.23
N ASN A 96 -4.64 3.18 -3.71
CA ASN A 96 -5.91 3.63 -3.14
C ASN A 96 -6.63 4.51 -4.18
N PRO A 97 -7.75 4.04 -4.77
CA PRO A 97 -8.51 4.86 -5.70
C PRO A 97 -9.22 6.01 -4.97
N GLY A 98 -9.23 7.21 -5.57
CA GLY A 98 -10.07 8.32 -5.11
C GLY A 98 -9.49 9.23 -4.01
N TYR A 99 -8.35 8.92 -3.42
CA TYR A 99 -7.75 9.72 -2.34
C TYR A 99 -6.82 10.83 -2.82
N GLN A 100 -6.50 10.84 -4.09
CA GLN A 100 -5.56 11.81 -4.62
C GLN A 100 -6.21 12.64 -5.72
N SER A 101 -5.66 13.83 -5.96
CA SER A 101 -6.11 14.71 -7.03
C SER A 101 -6.31 13.93 -8.33
N LEU A 102 -7.27 14.32 -9.15
CA LEU A 102 -7.57 13.75 -10.49
C LEU A 102 -6.32 13.49 -11.37
N MET A 103 -5.15 13.99 -10.96
CA MET A 103 -3.87 13.86 -11.67
C MET A 103 -3.06 12.63 -11.26
N LYS A 104 -3.38 11.95 -10.14
CA LYS A 104 -2.60 10.80 -9.61
C LYS A 104 -3.34 9.46 -9.70
N ASP A 105 -4.30 9.29 -10.58
CA ASP A 105 -4.92 7.99 -10.80
C ASP A 105 -4.14 7.16 -11.83
N LEU A 106 -4.22 5.83 -11.68
CA LEU A 106 -3.66 4.90 -12.66
C LEU A 106 -4.36 5.09 -14.01
N LYS A 107 -3.54 5.25 -15.06
CA LYS A 107 -4.06 5.30 -16.43
C LYS A 107 -4.90 4.07 -16.73
N GLN A 108 -6.01 4.26 -17.43
CA GLN A 108 -6.89 3.15 -17.83
C GLN A 108 -6.13 2.05 -18.59
N SER A 109 -5.16 2.43 -19.42
CA SER A 109 -4.30 1.48 -20.13
C SER A 109 -3.46 0.60 -19.21
N THR A 110 -3.10 1.09 -18.02
CA THR A 110 -2.41 0.30 -16.99
C THR A 110 -3.40 -0.59 -16.25
N LYS A 111 -4.54 -0.04 -15.80
CA LYS A 111 -5.60 -0.81 -15.10
C LYS A 111 -6.04 -2.04 -15.92
N GLN A 112 -6.23 -1.89 -17.22
CA GLN A 112 -6.68 -2.97 -18.12
C GLN A 112 -5.67 -4.13 -18.30
N ARG A 113 -4.46 -4.01 -17.73
CA ARG A 113 -3.42 -5.07 -17.78
C ARG A 113 -3.41 -5.94 -16.53
N PHE A 114 -4.25 -5.64 -15.54
CA PHE A 114 -4.30 -6.32 -14.25
C PHE A 114 -5.70 -6.87 -13.97
N ALA A 115 -5.74 -7.97 -13.24
CA ALA A 115 -6.95 -8.40 -12.56
C ALA A 115 -7.09 -7.59 -11.26
N GLY A 116 -8.24 -6.96 -11.07
CA GLY A 116 -8.53 -6.17 -9.86
C GLY A 116 -9.02 -7.05 -8.72
N LEU A 117 -8.54 -6.74 -7.52
CA LEU A 117 -9.06 -7.25 -6.25
C LEU A 117 -9.34 -6.04 -5.37
N ASP A 118 -10.60 -5.86 -5.00
CA ASP A 118 -11.01 -4.79 -4.11
C ASP A 118 -10.92 -5.28 -2.66
N PHE A 119 -10.37 -4.43 -1.80
CA PHE A 119 -10.31 -4.66 -0.36
C PHE A 119 -11.14 -3.61 0.33
N ASP A 120 -12.01 -4.05 1.21
CA ASP A 120 -12.83 -3.22 2.08
C ASP A 120 -12.52 -3.57 3.54
N TYR A 121 -13.18 -2.89 4.47
CA TYR A 121 -13.08 -3.21 5.88
C TYR A 121 -13.56 -4.65 6.12
N PRO A 122 -12.91 -5.37 7.06
CA PRO A 122 -13.40 -6.68 7.47
C PRO A 122 -14.81 -6.61 8.05
N GLU A 123 -15.56 -7.71 8.00
CA GLU A 123 -16.81 -7.85 8.73
C GLU A 123 -16.57 -7.56 10.24
N PRO A 124 -17.52 -6.88 10.94
CA PRO A 124 -17.30 -6.38 12.29
C PRO A 124 -16.79 -7.43 13.29
N GLU A 125 -17.31 -8.67 13.25
CA GLU A 125 -16.87 -9.75 14.12
C GLU A 125 -15.41 -10.16 13.82
N LEU A 126 -15.06 -10.25 12.54
CA LEU A 126 -13.68 -10.55 12.12
C LEU A 126 -12.73 -9.41 12.50
N GLU A 127 -13.16 -8.16 12.30
CA GLU A 127 -12.37 -6.98 12.64
C GLU A 127 -12.11 -6.92 14.16
N ALA A 128 -13.11 -7.20 15.00
CA ALA A 128 -12.94 -7.27 16.45
C ALA A 128 -11.93 -8.36 16.86
N ARG A 129 -11.96 -9.52 16.22
CA ARG A 129 -10.98 -10.59 16.46
C ARG A 129 -9.57 -10.17 16.07
N ILE A 130 -9.41 -9.48 14.93
CA ILE A 130 -8.12 -8.93 14.49
C ILE A 130 -7.59 -7.95 15.52
N VAL A 131 -8.42 -6.95 15.90
CA VAL A 131 -8.04 -5.91 16.86
C VAL A 131 -7.69 -6.52 18.23
N ALA A 132 -8.49 -7.45 18.74
CA ALA A 132 -8.22 -8.13 20.00
C ALA A 132 -6.87 -8.87 19.99
N THR A 133 -6.60 -9.59 18.90
CA THR A 133 -5.37 -10.40 18.75
C THR A 133 -4.14 -9.50 18.60
N GLU A 134 -4.19 -8.52 17.71
CA GLU A 134 -3.05 -7.66 17.37
C GLU A 134 -2.73 -6.64 18.47
N ALA A 135 -3.75 -6.16 19.19
CA ALA A 135 -3.58 -5.22 20.29
C ALA A 135 -3.35 -5.88 21.65
N GLY A 136 -3.68 -7.17 21.80
CA GLY A 136 -3.59 -7.90 23.07
C GLY A 136 -4.62 -7.43 24.10
N ILE A 137 -5.85 -7.11 23.68
CA ILE A 137 -6.95 -6.63 24.51
C ILE A 137 -8.09 -7.64 24.53
N ASP A 138 -8.99 -7.46 25.51
CA ASP A 138 -10.22 -8.25 25.60
C ASP A 138 -11.12 -8.06 24.37
N HIS A 139 -11.75 -9.15 23.94
CA HIS A 139 -12.61 -9.14 22.74
C HIS A 139 -13.79 -8.15 22.87
N ASN A 140 -14.41 -8.03 24.05
CA ASN A 140 -15.51 -7.08 24.24
C ASN A 140 -15.04 -5.62 24.11
N VAL A 141 -13.79 -5.32 24.47
CA VAL A 141 -13.19 -3.99 24.25
C VAL A 141 -12.97 -3.75 22.76
N ALA A 142 -12.46 -4.75 22.04
CA ALA A 142 -12.26 -4.66 20.60
C ALA A 142 -13.59 -4.48 19.84
N GLU A 143 -14.66 -5.18 20.23
CA GLU A 143 -16.00 -4.99 19.67
C GLU A 143 -16.49 -3.54 19.80
N LYS A 144 -16.28 -2.93 20.98
CA LYS A 144 -16.65 -1.52 21.19
C LYS A 144 -15.86 -0.58 20.29
N LEU A 145 -14.55 -0.80 20.14
CA LEU A 145 -13.72 -0.03 19.21
C LEU A 145 -14.21 -0.15 17.76
N VAL A 146 -14.56 -1.36 17.32
CA VAL A 146 -15.12 -1.59 15.99
C VAL A 146 -16.47 -0.88 15.81
N GLN A 147 -17.33 -0.89 16.82
CA GLN A 147 -18.61 -0.16 16.77
C GLN A 147 -18.41 1.35 16.62
N VAL A 148 -17.44 1.93 17.32
CA VAL A 148 -17.06 3.35 17.16
C VAL A 148 -16.58 3.62 15.75
N ALA A 149 -15.66 2.78 15.24
CA ALA A 149 -15.15 2.92 13.87
C ALA A 149 -16.27 2.81 12.82
N HIS A 150 -17.18 1.88 12.99
CA HIS A 150 -18.30 1.70 12.06
C HIS A 150 -19.20 2.94 12.00
N ARG A 151 -19.48 3.57 13.15
CA ARG A 151 -20.24 4.82 13.21
C ARG A 151 -19.50 5.96 12.51
N ALA A 152 -18.20 6.13 12.79
CA ALA A 152 -17.39 7.17 12.18
C ALA A 152 -17.22 6.97 10.66
N ARG A 153 -17.12 5.72 10.18
CA ARG A 153 -17.06 5.41 8.74
C ARG A 153 -18.32 5.85 7.99
N ASN A 154 -19.48 5.84 8.64
CA ASN A 154 -20.72 6.33 8.06
C ASN A 154 -20.71 7.87 7.85
N LEU A 155 -19.79 8.59 8.48
CA LEU A 155 -19.59 10.03 8.27
C LEU A 155 -18.66 10.35 7.09
N LYS A 156 -18.11 9.35 6.42
CA LYS A 156 -17.30 9.53 5.22
C LYS A 156 -18.13 10.26 4.14
N GLY A 157 -17.57 11.33 3.59
CA GLY A 157 -18.27 12.20 2.64
C GLY A 157 -19.21 13.24 3.29
N HIS A 158 -19.31 13.24 4.63
CA HIS A 158 -20.07 14.20 5.41
C HIS A 158 -19.16 14.98 6.37
N GLY A 159 -17.96 15.33 5.91
CA GLY A 159 -16.96 16.08 6.68
C GLY A 159 -15.69 15.28 7.01
N LEU A 160 -15.70 13.98 6.78
CA LEU A 160 -14.49 13.15 6.84
C LEU A 160 -14.10 12.68 5.44
N ASP A 161 -12.85 12.90 5.07
CA ASP A 161 -12.30 12.43 3.80
C ASP A 161 -12.04 10.91 3.84
N GLU A 162 -11.62 10.40 4.99
CA GLU A 162 -11.32 8.99 5.22
C GLU A 162 -12.08 8.42 6.43
N GLY A 163 -12.31 7.12 6.40
CA GLY A 163 -12.84 6.38 7.55
C GLY A 163 -11.74 5.84 8.45
N ILE A 164 -12.08 5.50 9.69
CA ILE A 164 -11.17 4.86 10.65
C ILE A 164 -10.70 3.52 10.08
N SER A 165 -9.40 3.35 9.86
CA SER A 165 -8.81 2.08 9.43
C SER A 165 -8.69 1.10 10.60
N THR A 166 -8.70 -0.20 10.30
CA THR A 166 -8.43 -1.26 11.31
C THR A 166 -7.10 -1.07 12.02
N ARG A 167 -6.09 -0.48 11.34
CA ARG A 167 -4.79 -0.15 11.91
C ARG A 167 -4.92 0.83 13.08
N LEU A 168 -5.75 1.86 12.94
CA LEU A 168 -5.97 2.84 14.00
C LEU A 168 -6.66 2.21 15.21
N LEU A 169 -7.57 1.26 14.99
CA LEU A 169 -8.20 0.49 16.07
C LEU A 169 -7.19 -0.34 16.84
N VAL A 170 -6.26 -0.98 16.14
CA VAL A 170 -5.16 -1.72 16.79
C VAL A 170 -4.30 -0.77 17.62
N TYR A 171 -3.97 0.43 17.14
CA TYR A 171 -3.20 1.40 17.91
C TYR A 171 -3.94 1.87 19.15
N ALA A 172 -5.24 2.17 19.06
CA ALA A 172 -6.06 2.49 20.22
C ALA A 172 -6.03 1.36 21.26
N GLY A 173 -6.25 0.13 20.81
CA GLY A 173 -6.19 -1.06 21.67
C GLY A 173 -4.83 -1.25 22.32
N GLN A 174 -3.73 -1.04 21.60
CA GLN A 174 -2.37 -1.14 22.15
C GLN A 174 -2.10 -0.08 23.22
N LEU A 175 -2.61 1.15 23.06
CA LEU A 175 -2.52 2.17 24.08
C LEU A 175 -3.31 1.77 25.34
N MET A 176 -4.53 1.24 25.17
CA MET A 176 -5.34 0.74 26.29
C MET A 176 -4.65 -0.43 27.01
N ALA A 177 -4.04 -1.36 26.28
CA ALA A 177 -3.27 -2.46 26.87
C ALA A 177 -2.08 -1.98 27.71
N LYS A 178 -1.55 -0.79 27.44
CA LYS A 178 -0.49 -0.13 28.22
C LYS A 178 -1.01 0.76 29.33
N GLY A 179 -2.32 0.77 29.59
CA GLY A 179 -2.96 1.50 30.69
C GLY A 179 -3.36 2.94 30.36
N VAL A 180 -3.37 3.34 29.09
CA VAL A 180 -3.94 4.62 28.66
C VAL A 180 -5.46 4.54 28.81
N GLU A 181 -6.07 5.59 29.34
CA GLU A 181 -7.51 5.68 29.53
C GLU A 181 -8.22 5.54 28.14
N PRO A 182 -9.33 4.78 28.05
CA PRO A 182 -9.95 4.44 26.76
C PRO A 182 -10.34 5.65 25.90
N VAL A 183 -10.92 6.70 26.48
CA VAL A 183 -11.30 7.91 25.74
C VAL A 183 -10.05 8.61 25.17
N ALA A 184 -9.01 8.76 26.01
CA ALA A 184 -7.76 9.34 25.58
C ALA A 184 -7.08 8.51 24.48
N ALA A 185 -7.10 7.17 24.59
CA ALA A 185 -6.55 6.28 23.56
C ALA A 185 -7.32 6.42 22.23
N CYS A 186 -8.64 6.53 22.27
CA CYS A 186 -9.47 6.76 21.09
C CYS A 186 -9.20 8.15 20.48
N SER A 187 -9.20 9.21 21.28
CA SER A 187 -8.92 10.56 20.78
C SER A 187 -7.55 10.63 20.09
N MET A 188 -6.50 10.08 20.70
CA MET A 188 -5.14 10.08 20.15
C MET A 188 -5.00 9.25 18.88
N SER A 189 -5.66 8.09 18.81
CA SER A 189 -5.45 7.12 17.73
C SER A 189 -6.52 7.14 16.65
N LEU A 190 -7.74 7.58 16.95
CA LEU A 190 -8.86 7.56 16.01
C LEU A 190 -9.23 8.97 15.56
N VAL A 191 -9.35 9.93 16.49
CA VAL A 191 -9.85 11.27 16.17
C VAL A 191 -8.75 12.16 15.57
N CYS A 192 -7.64 12.32 16.30
CA CYS A 192 -6.55 13.18 15.85
C CYS A 192 -5.99 12.86 14.46
N PRO A 193 -5.85 11.58 14.03
CA PRO A 193 -5.38 11.27 12.69
C PRO A 193 -6.40 11.50 11.58
N LEU A 194 -7.69 11.65 11.89
CA LEU A 194 -8.74 11.80 10.88
C LEU A 194 -8.95 13.25 10.44
N THR A 195 -8.74 14.20 11.33
CA THR A 195 -9.01 15.60 11.02
C THR A 195 -8.17 16.55 11.87
N ASP A 196 -7.78 17.67 11.26
CA ASP A 196 -7.16 18.79 11.97
C ASP A 196 -8.17 19.88 12.35
N ASP A 197 -9.44 19.74 11.91
CA ASP A 197 -10.53 20.66 12.21
C ASP A 197 -10.98 20.49 13.67
N PRO A 198 -10.90 21.54 14.53
CA PRO A 198 -11.30 21.46 15.93
C PRO A 198 -12.78 21.11 16.13
N ASP A 199 -13.68 21.69 15.32
CA ASP A 199 -15.12 21.48 15.45
C ASP A 199 -15.48 20.03 15.11
N MET A 200 -14.79 19.44 14.13
CA MET A 200 -14.96 18.04 13.78
C MET A 200 -14.40 17.12 14.87
N ARG A 201 -13.25 17.49 15.49
CA ARG A 201 -12.70 16.72 16.61
C ARG A 201 -13.66 16.67 17.78
N ASP A 202 -14.23 17.81 18.17
CA ASP A 202 -15.20 17.90 19.26
C ASP A 202 -16.45 17.06 18.97
N THR A 203 -16.87 16.99 17.71
CA THR A 203 -18.00 16.16 17.29
C THR A 203 -17.69 14.66 17.37
N LEU A 204 -16.46 14.25 17.08
CA LEU A 204 -16.03 12.85 17.10
C LEU A 204 -15.69 12.36 18.52
N ASP A 205 -15.28 13.26 19.42
CA ASP A 205 -14.99 12.95 20.83
C ASP A 205 -16.27 12.88 21.69
N ALA A 206 -17.41 13.38 21.19
CA ALA A 206 -18.71 13.35 21.88
C ALA A 206 -19.44 12.01 21.71
#